data_798df9b675bbfcef683d17767a85985f
#
_entry.id   798df9b675bbfcef683d17767a85985f
#
_cell.length_a   1.000
_cell.length_b   1.000
_cell.length_c   1.000
_cell.angle_alpha   90.00
_cell.angle_beta   90.00
_cell.angle_gamma   90.00
#
_symmetry.space_group_name_H-M   'P 1'
#
loop_
_entity.id
_entity.type
_entity.pdbx_description
1 polymer ?
#
loop_
_entity_poly.entity_id
_entity_poly.type
_entity_poly.pdbx_seq_one_letter_code
_entity_poly.pdbx_strand_id
1 'polypeptide(L)'
;MKFFVDTANVEDIKKANDMGVICGVTTNPSLIAKEGRDFTEVIKEITSIVDGPISGEVKATTVDAEGMIKEGREIAAIHPNMVVKIPMTVEGLKAVKVLSSEGIKTNVTLIFSANQAILAANAGATYVSPFLGRLDDISQPGIELIRQIAEIFDIYGYDTEIIAEIGRASCRERV
;
A
#
# COMPACT_ATOMS: atom_id res chain seq x y z
N MET A 1 12.93 -7.85 -8.45
CA MET A 1 11.77 -7.86 -7.53
C MET A 1 12.15 -7.09 -6.27
N LYS A 2 11.25 -6.25 -5.76
CA LYS A 2 11.45 -5.44 -4.55
C LYS A 2 10.64 -6.09 -3.41
N PHE A 3 11.21 -6.13 -2.20
CA PHE A 3 10.52 -6.68 -1.03
C PHE A 3 10.09 -5.57 -0.09
N PHE A 4 8.84 -5.66 0.36
CA PHE A 4 8.28 -4.80 1.41
C PHE A 4 7.95 -5.67 2.62
N VAL A 5 8.09 -5.09 3.82
CA VAL A 5 7.58 -5.72 5.04
C VAL A 5 6.26 -5.04 5.44
N ASP A 6 5.23 -5.84 5.74
CA ASP A 6 3.91 -5.35 6.15
C ASP A 6 3.76 -5.44 7.68
N THR A 7 4.22 -4.41 8.38
CA THR A 7 4.17 -4.33 9.83
C THR A 7 4.33 -2.89 10.31
N ALA A 8 3.85 -2.60 11.51
CA ALA A 8 4.14 -1.37 12.24
C ALA A 8 5.09 -1.60 13.43
N ASN A 9 5.52 -2.85 13.65
CA ASN A 9 6.45 -3.19 14.73
C ASN A 9 7.87 -2.78 14.34
N VAL A 10 8.39 -1.80 15.05
CA VAL A 10 9.70 -1.18 14.75
C VAL A 10 10.85 -2.17 14.88
N GLU A 11 10.81 -3.08 15.85
CA GLU A 11 11.88 -4.07 16.05
C GLU A 11 11.92 -5.10 14.90
N ASP A 12 10.76 -5.51 14.39
CA ASP A 12 10.70 -6.40 13.23
C ASP A 12 11.18 -5.68 11.96
N ILE A 13 10.88 -4.38 11.81
CA ILE A 13 11.36 -3.55 10.71
C ILE A 13 12.89 -3.42 10.78
N LYS A 14 13.48 -3.14 11.95
CA LYS A 14 14.93 -3.08 12.13
C LYS A 14 15.60 -4.38 11.70
N LYS A 15 15.09 -5.52 12.20
CA LYS A 15 15.61 -6.84 11.82
C LYS A 15 15.55 -7.09 10.31
N ALA A 16 14.42 -6.75 9.67
CA ALA A 16 14.28 -6.92 8.23
C ALA A 16 15.21 -5.97 7.45
N ASN A 17 15.36 -4.73 7.91
CA ASN A 17 16.26 -3.75 7.30
C ASN A 17 17.73 -4.16 7.43
N ASP A 18 18.14 -4.70 8.59
CA ASP A 18 19.50 -5.20 8.83
C ASP A 18 19.88 -6.37 7.91
N MET A 19 18.90 -7.11 7.40
CA MET A 19 19.13 -8.14 6.37
C MET A 19 19.51 -7.55 5.00
N GLY A 20 19.28 -6.24 4.78
CA GLY A 20 19.59 -5.55 3.53
C GLY A 20 18.74 -5.95 2.32
N VAL A 21 17.58 -6.58 2.55
CA VAL A 21 16.75 -7.14 1.46
C VAL A 21 15.43 -6.38 1.24
N ILE A 22 14.98 -5.59 2.21
CA ILE A 22 13.76 -4.79 2.06
C ILE A 22 14.04 -3.45 1.41
N CYS A 23 13.07 -2.96 0.66
CA CYS A 23 13.15 -1.66 0.00
C CYS A 23 12.04 -0.69 0.44
N GLY A 24 11.12 -1.12 1.31
CA GLY A 24 10.03 -0.30 1.82
C GLY A 24 9.21 -1.02 2.87
N VAL A 25 8.25 -0.28 3.41
CA VAL A 25 7.33 -0.77 4.45
C VAL A 25 5.90 -0.44 4.07
N THR A 26 4.99 -1.38 4.30
CA THR A 26 3.56 -1.10 4.27
C THR A 26 2.97 -1.19 5.67
N THR A 27 2.09 -0.27 6.00
CA THR A 27 1.32 -0.28 7.24
C THR A 27 -0.17 -0.17 6.96
N ASN A 28 -0.97 -0.32 7.99
CA ASN A 28 -2.41 -0.06 7.95
C ASN A 28 -2.92 0.32 9.36
N PRO A 29 -4.13 0.89 9.50
CA PRO A 29 -4.65 1.32 10.80
C PRO A 29 -4.68 0.21 11.87
N SER A 30 -4.94 -1.03 11.48
CA SER A 30 -4.98 -2.16 12.42
C SER A 30 -3.60 -2.55 12.94
N LEU A 31 -2.56 -2.44 12.11
CA LEU A 31 -1.17 -2.69 12.51
C LEU A 31 -0.70 -1.59 13.46
N ILE A 32 -0.96 -0.34 13.14
CA ILE A 32 -0.62 0.80 14.01
C ILE A 32 -1.33 0.70 15.36
N ALA A 33 -2.63 0.37 15.37
CA ALA A 33 -3.40 0.24 16.61
C ALA A 33 -2.84 -0.85 17.54
N LYS A 34 -2.26 -1.93 17.00
CA LYS A 34 -1.64 -3.00 17.80
C LYS A 34 -0.41 -2.54 18.55
N GLU A 35 0.32 -1.56 18.05
CA GLU A 35 1.49 -1.00 18.73
C GLU A 35 1.11 -0.12 19.93
N GLY A 36 -0.15 0.33 20.04
CA GLY A 36 -0.63 1.17 21.15
C GLY A 36 0.05 2.55 21.22
N ARG A 37 0.63 3.01 20.11
CA ARG A 37 1.39 4.26 19.98
C ARG A 37 0.74 5.22 18.98
N ASP A 38 1.10 6.49 19.04
CA ASP A 38 0.67 7.49 18.07
C ASP A 38 1.16 7.15 16.65
N PHE A 39 0.28 7.33 15.67
CA PHE A 39 0.59 7.06 14.26
C PHE A 39 1.82 7.82 13.78
N THR A 40 1.86 9.12 14.06
CA THR A 40 2.94 10.00 13.57
C THR A 40 4.28 9.64 14.19
N GLU A 41 4.29 9.25 15.48
CA GLU A 41 5.52 8.81 16.17
C GLU A 41 6.05 7.53 15.56
N VAL A 42 5.20 6.52 15.36
CA VAL A 42 5.59 5.23 14.74
C VAL A 42 6.12 5.46 13.33
N ILE A 43 5.44 6.24 12.51
CA ILE A 43 5.88 6.53 11.14
C ILE A 43 7.23 7.28 11.11
N LYS A 44 7.43 8.26 11.96
CA LYS A 44 8.72 8.96 12.07
C LYS A 44 9.87 8.02 12.44
N GLU A 45 9.62 7.07 13.34
CA GLU A 45 10.62 6.09 13.70
C GLU A 45 10.91 5.15 12.52
N ILE A 46 9.89 4.66 11.82
CA ILE A 46 10.06 3.82 10.62
C ILE A 46 10.84 4.57 9.54
N THR A 47 10.53 5.84 9.27
CA THR A 47 11.23 6.65 8.27
C THR A 47 12.70 6.91 8.61
N SER A 48 13.07 6.84 9.88
CA SER A 48 14.47 6.97 10.32
C SER A 48 15.29 5.68 10.12
N ILE A 49 14.61 4.54 9.91
CA ILE A 49 15.24 3.22 9.77
C ILE A 49 15.32 2.81 8.30
N VAL A 50 14.25 3.02 7.55
CA VAL A 50 14.12 2.54 6.16
C VAL A 50 14.16 3.72 5.20
N ASP A 51 15.18 3.74 4.34
CA ASP A 51 15.28 4.70 3.24
C ASP A 51 14.57 4.13 1.99
N GLY A 52 13.26 4.28 1.97
CA GLY A 52 12.41 3.76 0.90
C GLY A 52 10.93 4.15 1.08
N PRO A 53 10.04 3.76 0.17
CA PRO A 53 8.63 4.09 0.26
C PRO A 53 7.97 3.44 1.49
N ILE A 54 7.23 4.26 2.23
CA ILE A 54 6.50 3.83 3.43
C ILE A 54 5.03 4.18 3.25
N SER A 55 4.19 3.14 3.17
CA SER A 55 2.75 3.32 2.99
C SER A 55 2.06 3.53 4.34
N GLY A 56 1.47 4.72 4.51
CA GLY A 56 0.57 5.07 5.61
C GLY A 56 -0.86 5.21 5.10
N GLU A 57 -1.80 4.47 5.70
CA GLU A 57 -3.18 4.41 5.24
C GLU A 57 -4.05 5.45 5.93
N VAL A 58 -4.98 6.05 5.16
CA VAL A 58 -6.04 6.89 5.72
C VAL A 58 -6.92 6.09 6.68
N LYS A 59 -7.59 6.76 7.61
CA LYS A 59 -8.41 6.09 8.63
C LYS A 59 -9.55 5.30 7.98
N ALA A 60 -9.83 4.12 8.49
CA ALA A 60 -10.93 3.28 8.01
C ALA A 60 -12.33 3.93 8.18
N THR A 61 -12.44 4.92 9.06
CA THR A 61 -13.67 5.68 9.30
C THR A 61 -13.88 6.84 8.32
N THR A 62 -12.85 7.22 7.56
CA THR A 62 -12.93 8.29 6.56
C THR A 62 -13.38 7.69 5.24
N VAL A 63 -14.62 7.96 4.87
CA VAL A 63 -15.28 7.30 3.71
C VAL A 63 -15.51 8.21 2.52
N ASP A 64 -15.33 9.52 2.66
CA ASP A 64 -15.48 10.51 1.62
C ASP A 64 -14.14 11.00 1.06
N ALA A 65 -14.15 11.48 -0.19
CA ALA A 65 -12.95 11.91 -0.88
C ALA A 65 -12.27 13.11 -0.20
N GLU A 66 -13.04 14.07 0.30
CA GLU A 66 -12.50 15.29 0.90
C GLU A 66 -11.71 14.97 2.19
N GLY A 67 -12.28 14.10 3.02
CA GLY A 67 -11.61 13.60 4.23
C GLY A 67 -10.33 12.83 3.89
N MET A 68 -10.37 11.93 2.90
CA MET A 68 -9.20 11.17 2.46
C MET A 68 -8.11 12.08 1.88
N ILE A 69 -8.46 13.14 1.14
CA ILE A 69 -7.51 14.12 0.61
C ILE A 69 -6.85 14.87 1.75
N LYS A 70 -7.62 15.33 2.73
CA LYS A 70 -7.08 16.05 3.89
C LYS A 70 -6.10 15.16 4.66
N GLU A 71 -6.51 13.95 5.04
CA GLU A 71 -5.63 13.00 5.74
C GLU A 71 -4.41 12.62 4.89
N GLY A 72 -4.59 12.45 3.58
CA GLY A 72 -3.50 12.14 2.66
C GLY A 72 -2.42 13.21 2.63
N ARG A 73 -2.80 14.47 2.62
CA ARG A 73 -1.85 15.60 2.72
C ARG A 73 -1.11 15.61 4.07
N GLU A 74 -1.82 15.32 5.17
CA GLU A 74 -1.22 15.23 6.51
C GLU A 74 -0.20 14.08 6.58
N ILE A 75 -0.53 12.91 6.04
CA ILE A 75 0.36 11.75 5.97
C ILE A 75 1.59 12.05 5.10
N ALA A 76 1.38 12.61 3.92
CA ALA A 76 2.47 12.95 3.00
C ALA A 76 3.45 13.98 3.58
N ALA A 77 2.95 14.89 4.42
CA ALA A 77 3.77 15.93 5.07
C ALA A 77 4.72 15.39 6.16
N ILE A 78 4.56 14.14 6.62
CA ILE A 78 5.40 13.56 7.68
C ILE A 78 6.83 13.35 7.19
N HIS A 79 7.01 12.83 5.96
CA HIS A 79 8.33 12.55 5.39
C HIS A 79 8.24 12.40 3.86
N PRO A 80 9.30 12.77 3.08
CA PRO A 80 9.30 12.62 1.61
C PRO A 80 9.10 11.19 1.07
N ASN A 81 9.42 10.17 1.88
CA ASN A 81 9.25 8.77 1.52
C ASN A 81 7.82 8.25 1.74
N MET A 82 6.91 9.10 2.25
CA MET A 82 5.53 8.67 2.49
C MET A 82 4.79 8.41 1.19
N VAL A 83 4.00 7.35 1.23
CA VAL A 83 3.05 6.96 0.20
C VAL A 83 1.68 6.84 0.87
N VAL A 84 0.69 7.58 0.41
CA VAL A 84 -0.64 7.59 1.01
C VAL A 84 -1.41 6.35 0.54
N LYS A 85 -1.73 5.45 1.46
CA LYS A 85 -2.50 4.25 1.15
C LYS A 85 -3.99 4.56 1.23
N ILE A 86 -4.74 4.23 0.17
CA ILE A 86 -6.15 4.61 -0.03
C ILE A 86 -6.94 3.39 -0.48
N PRO A 87 -8.12 3.10 0.10
CA PRO A 87 -8.94 1.97 -0.32
C PRO A 87 -9.54 2.16 -1.71
N MET A 88 -9.67 1.05 -2.46
CA MET A 88 -10.27 1.02 -3.80
C MET A 88 -11.79 1.21 -3.73
N THR A 89 -12.20 2.46 -3.62
CA THR A 89 -13.60 2.92 -3.64
C THR A 89 -13.77 4.06 -4.63
N VAL A 90 -15.02 4.42 -4.96
CA VAL A 90 -15.29 5.59 -5.81
C VAL A 90 -14.71 6.86 -5.20
N GLU A 91 -14.92 7.07 -3.91
CA GLU A 91 -14.37 8.23 -3.20
C GLU A 91 -12.84 8.16 -3.06
N GLY A 92 -12.29 6.95 -2.86
CA GLY A 92 -10.83 6.73 -2.87
C GLY A 92 -10.20 7.11 -4.21
N LEU A 93 -10.79 6.72 -5.34
CA LEU A 93 -10.28 7.10 -6.67
C LEU A 93 -10.32 8.61 -6.92
N LYS A 94 -11.37 9.31 -6.44
CA LYS A 94 -11.41 10.78 -6.49
C LYS A 94 -10.26 11.39 -5.67
N ALA A 95 -10.02 10.86 -4.47
CA ALA A 95 -8.93 11.31 -3.62
C ALA A 95 -7.55 11.06 -4.28
N VAL A 96 -7.34 9.87 -4.84
CA VAL A 96 -6.10 9.53 -5.57
C VAL A 96 -5.86 10.52 -6.70
N LYS A 97 -6.88 10.83 -7.48
CA LYS A 97 -6.77 11.78 -8.61
C LYS A 97 -6.27 13.15 -8.16
N VAL A 98 -6.79 13.66 -7.06
CA VAL A 98 -6.39 14.97 -6.50
C VAL A 98 -4.96 14.89 -5.96
N LEU A 99 -4.67 13.93 -5.07
CA LEU A 99 -3.35 13.78 -4.45
C LEU A 99 -2.25 13.56 -5.49
N SER A 100 -2.51 12.73 -6.50
CA SER A 100 -1.57 12.51 -7.60
C SER A 100 -1.29 13.79 -8.40
N SER A 101 -2.31 14.63 -8.65
CA SER A 101 -2.12 15.92 -9.32
C SER A 101 -1.29 16.91 -8.51
N GLU A 102 -1.20 16.72 -7.20
CA GLU A 102 -0.37 17.47 -6.26
C GLU A 102 1.05 16.89 -6.11
N GLY A 103 1.38 15.82 -6.84
CA GLY A 103 2.67 15.12 -6.75
C GLY A 103 2.81 14.22 -5.52
N ILE A 104 1.72 13.95 -4.80
CA ILE A 104 1.70 13.06 -3.65
C ILE A 104 1.58 11.61 -4.14
N LYS A 105 2.52 10.76 -3.74
CA LYS A 105 2.52 9.33 -4.07
C LYS A 105 1.37 8.62 -3.36
N THR A 106 0.67 7.76 -4.10
CA THR A 106 -0.46 6.99 -3.56
C THR A 106 -0.30 5.49 -3.81
N ASN A 107 -0.85 4.69 -2.89
CA ASN A 107 -0.96 3.24 -3.00
C ASN A 107 -2.43 2.84 -2.86
N VAL A 108 -3.06 2.42 -3.96
CA VAL A 108 -4.47 1.99 -3.92
C VAL A 108 -4.53 0.54 -3.46
N THR A 109 -5.16 0.33 -2.31
CA THR A 109 -5.28 -0.98 -1.66
C THR A 109 -6.68 -1.60 -1.83
N LEU A 110 -6.83 -2.87 -1.41
CA LEU A 110 -8.08 -3.64 -1.56
C LEU A 110 -8.46 -3.86 -3.03
N ILE A 111 -7.48 -4.21 -3.84
CA ILE A 111 -7.67 -4.56 -5.24
C ILE A 111 -7.84 -6.07 -5.37
N PHE A 112 -8.94 -6.49 -6.01
CA PHE A 112 -9.34 -7.88 -6.21
C PHE A 112 -9.60 -8.22 -7.68
N SER A 113 -9.41 -7.27 -8.59
CA SER A 113 -9.54 -7.51 -10.04
C SER A 113 -8.61 -6.62 -10.86
N ALA A 114 -8.28 -7.04 -12.07
CA ALA A 114 -7.49 -6.24 -12.99
C ALA A 114 -8.18 -4.92 -13.37
N ASN A 115 -9.51 -4.93 -13.50
CA ASN A 115 -10.27 -3.70 -13.80
C ASN A 115 -10.12 -2.64 -12.70
N GLN A 116 -10.10 -3.06 -11.43
CA GLN A 116 -9.85 -2.13 -10.32
C GLN A 116 -8.43 -1.55 -10.39
N ALA A 117 -7.44 -2.35 -10.74
CA ALA A 117 -6.06 -1.87 -10.92
C ALA A 117 -5.94 -0.86 -12.06
N ILE A 118 -6.62 -1.09 -13.20
CA ILE A 118 -6.68 -0.14 -14.32
C ILE A 118 -7.29 1.19 -13.88
N LEU A 119 -8.42 1.17 -13.15
CA LEU A 119 -9.06 2.38 -12.65
C LEU A 119 -8.13 3.16 -11.70
N ALA A 120 -7.43 2.47 -10.82
CA ALA A 120 -6.47 3.09 -9.92
C ALA A 120 -5.28 3.72 -10.68
N ALA A 121 -4.73 3.02 -11.67
CA ALA A 121 -3.66 3.53 -12.51
C ALA A 121 -4.11 4.78 -13.30
N ASN A 122 -5.30 4.76 -13.88
CA ASN A 122 -5.87 5.92 -14.58
C ASN A 122 -6.17 7.11 -13.65
N ALA A 123 -6.41 6.86 -12.36
CA ALA A 123 -6.51 7.92 -11.35
C ALA A 123 -5.14 8.53 -10.99
N GLY A 124 -4.03 7.90 -11.41
CA GLY A 124 -2.67 8.36 -11.16
C GLY A 124 -2.01 7.71 -9.95
N ALA A 125 -2.45 6.52 -9.53
CA ALA A 125 -1.83 5.78 -8.45
C ALA A 125 -0.36 5.46 -8.76
N THR A 126 0.53 5.69 -7.80
CA THR A 126 1.94 5.27 -7.91
C THR A 126 2.07 3.77 -7.73
N TYR A 127 1.28 3.22 -6.81
CA TYR A 127 1.22 1.79 -6.51
C TYR A 127 -0.21 1.29 -6.48
N VAL A 128 -0.37 0.01 -6.80
CA VAL A 128 -1.60 -0.76 -6.54
C VAL A 128 -1.26 -1.98 -5.69
N SER A 129 -2.10 -2.28 -4.70
CA SER A 129 -1.91 -3.42 -3.79
C SER A 129 -3.04 -4.44 -3.96
N PRO A 130 -2.91 -5.38 -4.92
CA PRO A 130 -3.82 -6.51 -5.06
C PRO A 130 -3.61 -7.55 -3.94
N PHE A 131 -4.73 -8.12 -3.46
CA PHE A 131 -4.79 -9.03 -2.32
C PHE A 131 -4.82 -10.49 -2.76
N LEU A 132 -3.64 -11.12 -2.86
CA LEU A 132 -3.51 -12.50 -3.28
C LEU A 132 -4.05 -13.49 -2.24
N GLY A 133 -3.65 -13.32 -0.98
CA GLY A 133 -4.03 -14.23 0.09
C GLY A 133 -5.53 -14.35 0.26
N ARG A 134 -6.29 -13.27 0.07
CA ARG A 134 -7.76 -13.28 0.14
C ARG A 134 -8.40 -14.02 -1.02
N LEU A 135 -7.81 -13.98 -2.21
CA LEU A 135 -8.26 -14.76 -3.36
C LEU A 135 -7.94 -16.26 -3.15
N ASP A 136 -6.73 -16.56 -2.65
CA ASP A 136 -6.35 -17.93 -2.31
C ASP A 136 -7.30 -18.55 -1.25
N ASP A 137 -7.74 -17.77 -0.25
CA ASP A 137 -8.68 -18.20 0.79
C ASP A 137 -10.03 -18.66 0.22
N ILE A 138 -10.43 -18.14 -0.94
CA ILE A 138 -11.67 -18.52 -1.65
C ILE A 138 -11.39 -19.44 -2.85
N SER A 139 -10.24 -20.09 -2.86
CA SER A 139 -9.81 -21.02 -3.92
C SER A 139 -9.65 -20.40 -5.31
N GLN A 140 -9.38 -19.11 -5.37
CA GLN A 140 -8.99 -18.41 -6.60
C GLN A 140 -7.47 -18.18 -6.56
N PRO A 141 -6.70 -18.61 -7.58
CA PRO A 141 -5.25 -18.41 -7.60
C PRO A 141 -4.89 -16.93 -7.64
N GLY A 142 -4.49 -16.35 -6.49
CA GLY A 142 -4.19 -14.93 -6.39
C GLY A 142 -3.05 -14.48 -7.31
N ILE A 143 -2.11 -15.38 -7.63
CA ILE A 143 -1.01 -15.09 -8.55
C ILE A 143 -1.50 -14.76 -9.97
N GLU A 144 -2.64 -15.31 -10.40
CA GLU A 144 -3.21 -15.03 -11.72
C GLU A 144 -3.66 -13.57 -11.83
N LEU A 145 -4.16 -12.98 -10.73
CA LEU A 145 -4.48 -11.55 -10.69
C LEU A 145 -3.23 -10.69 -10.93
N ILE A 146 -2.11 -11.04 -10.29
CA ILE A 146 -0.84 -10.31 -10.50
C ILE A 146 -0.39 -10.41 -11.95
N ARG A 147 -0.47 -11.62 -12.54
CA ARG A 147 -0.08 -11.83 -13.94
C ARG A 147 -0.91 -10.97 -14.88
N GLN A 148 -2.24 -10.95 -14.72
CA GLN A 148 -3.15 -10.13 -15.52
C GLN A 148 -2.84 -8.64 -15.38
N ILE A 149 -2.65 -8.14 -14.16
CA ILE A 149 -2.34 -6.72 -13.94
C ILE A 149 -0.99 -6.37 -14.57
N ALA A 150 0.04 -7.18 -14.36
CA ALA A 150 1.37 -6.93 -14.89
C ALA A 150 1.37 -6.91 -16.43
N GLU A 151 0.68 -7.85 -17.06
CA GLU A 151 0.55 -7.91 -18.52
C GLU A 151 -0.18 -6.67 -19.08
N ILE A 152 -1.28 -6.26 -18.44
CA ILE A 152 -2.01 -5.05 -18.84
C ILE A 152 -1.15 -3.80 -18.66
N PHE A 153 -0.46 -3.68 -17.53
CA PHE A 153 0.38 -2.52 -17.28
C PHE A 153 1.55 -2.41 -18.26
N ASP A 154 2.16 -3.54 -18.62
CA ASP A 154 3.21 -3.60 -19.63
C ASP A 154 2.70 -3.24 -21.02
N ILE A 155 1.59 -3.85 -21.48
CA ILE A 155 1.01 -3.61 -22.80
C ILE A 155 0.57 -2.15 -23.01
N TYR A 156 -0.02 -1.54 -21.98
CA TYR A 156 -0.55 -0.18 -22.07
C TYR A 156 0.41 0.90 -21.54
N GLY A 157 1.59 0.51 -21.08
CA GLY A 157 2.63 1.44 -20.63
C GLY A 157 2.25 2.23 -19.39
N TYR A 158 1.64 1.58 -18.39
CA TYR A 158 1.38 2.21 -17.10
C TYR A 158 2.65 2.24 -16.24
N ASP A 159 2.96 3.40 -15.67
CA ASP A 159 4.08 3.56 -14.72
C ASP A 159 3.75 3.09 -13.30
N THR A 160 2.49 2.71 -13.05
CA THR A 160 2.01 2.23 -11.75
C THR A 160 2.68 0.90 -11.38
N GLU A 161 3.33 0.83 -10.21
CA GLU A 161 3.96 -0.40 -9.71
C GLU A 161 2.98 -1.27 -8.92
N ILE A 162 3.22 -2.59 -8.91
CA ILE A 162 2.38 -3.57 -8.19
C ILE A 162 3.07 -3.96 -6.89
N ILE A 163 2.37 -3.78 -5.74
CA ILE A 163 2.76 -4.33 -4.44
C ILE A 163 1.82 -5.51 -4.14
N ALA A 164 2.29 -6.73 -4.38
CA ALA A 164 1.49 -7.94 -4.18
C ALA A 164 1.31 -8.23 -2.67
N GLU A 165 0.06 -8.11 -2.19
CA GLU A 165 -0.31 -8.39 -0.80
C GLU A 165 -0.56 -9.90 -0.63
N ILE A 166 0.45 -10.63 -0.20
CA ILE A 166 0.38 -12.10 -0.09
C ILE A 166 -0.32 -12.59 1.19
N GLY A 167 -0.45 -11.73 2.20
CA GLY A 167 -1.09 -12.08 3.47
C GLY A 167 -0.26 -13.05 4.33
N ARG A 168 -0.54 -13.11 5.63
CA ARG A 168 0.21 -13.97 6.55
C ARG A 168 -0.11 -15.46 6.40
N ALA A 169 -1.36 -15.80 6.15
CA ALA A 169 -1.81 -17.19 6.06
C ALA A 169 -1.10 -17.91 4.92
N SER A 170 -1.03 -17.30 3.74
CA SER A 170 -0.36 -17.86 2.57
C SER A 170 1.15 -18.06 2.74
N CYS A 171 1.79 -17.31 3.63
CA CYS A 171 3.22 -17.45 3.94
C CYS A 171 3.51 -18.52 5.02
N ARG A 172 2.57 -18.75 5.95
CA ARG A 172 2.80 -19.62 7.13
C ARG A 172 2.35 -21.05 6.98
N GLU A 173 1.35 -21.30 6.17
CA GLU A 173 0.70 -22.62 6.09
C GLU A 173 1.21 -23.50 4.96
N ARG A 174 2.15 -23.03 4.16
CA ARG A 174 2.72 -23.77 3.02
C ARG A 174 4.17 -24.17 3.20
N VAL A 175 4.63 -24.22 4.43
CA VAL A 175 5.95 -24.79 4.78
C VAL A 175 5.77 -26.18 5.34
#